data_376f4c0a0e54261b467d4ac89c126c86
#
_entry.id   376f4c0a0e54261b467d4ac89c126c86
#
_cell.length_a   1.000
_cell.length_b   1.000
_cell.length_c   1.000
_cell.angle_alpha   90.00
_cell.angle_beta   90.00
_cell.angle_gamma   90.00
#
_symmetry.space_group_name_H-M   'P 1'
#
loop_
_entity.id
_entity.type
_entity.pdbx_description
1 polymer ?
#
loop_
_entity_poly.entity_id
_entity_poly.type
_entity_poly.pdbx_seq_one_letter_code
_entity_poly.pdbx_strand_id
1 'polypeptide(L)'
;LFQRTIKLTLATCLAAALAYALGLTYAISAGVIAILSISDTRRSTIKQAYQRFMSTLLALAIGSLAFSFLGFNLWALGVFIALYVPCAFLLGWQIGITPSTVLVTHLLIEQSTSRGLLLNELALFLIGTSFALLANLYMPSNQAAIDHYHDVVEDQLKKILGRFAEFLGKGDGRNDARLIKELD
;
A
#
# COMPACT_ATOMS: atom_id res chain seq x y z
N LEU A 1 -6.03 -9.27 -16.52
CA LEU A 1 -5.06 -8.18 -16.67
C LEU A 1 -5.77 -6.91 -17.17
N PHE A 2 -6.46 -6.95 -18.30
CA PHE A 2 -7.13 -5.83 -18.95
C PHE A 2 -8.15 -5.10 -18.05
N GLN A 3 -9.01 -5.83 -17.35
CA GLN A 3 -9.99 -5.23 -16.42
C GLN A 3 -9.32 -4.51 -15.24
N ARG A 4 -8.21 -5.04 -14.74
CA ARG A 4 -7.44 -4.40 -13.66
C ARG A 4 -6.84 -3.08 -14.13
N THR A 5 -6.26 -3.06 -15.33
CA THR A 5 -5.67 -1.86 -15.93
C THR A 5 -6.72 -0.76 -16.11
N ILE A 6 -7.88 -1.10 -16.70
CA ILE A 6 -8.96 -0.12 -16.91
C ILE A 6 -9.42 0.50 -15.58
N LYS A 7 -9.62 -0.32 -14.54
CA LYS A 7 -10.05 0.16 -13.22
C LYS A 7 -9.02 1.08 -12.58
N LEU A 8 -7.74 0.69 -12.64
CA LEU A 8 -6.63 1.53 -12.17
C LEU A 8 -6.63 2.89 -12.87
N THR A 9 -6.70 2.88 -14.19
CA THR A 9 -6.70 4.11 -15.00
C THR A 9 -7.92 4.98 -14.67
N LEU A 10 -9.11 4.39 -14.62
CA LEU A 10 -10.33 5.15 -14.31
C LEU A 10 -10.28 5.75 -12.90
N ALA A 11 -9.90 4.99 -11.89
CA ALA A 11 -9.80 5.49 -10.51
C ALA A 11 -8.80 6.63 -10.40
N THR A 12 -7.66 6.51 -11.05
CA THR A 12 -6.60 7.53 -11.08
C THR A 12 -7.07 8.82 -11.77
N CYS A 13 -7.63 8.68 -12.97
CA CYS A 13 -8.10 9.84 -13.74
C CYS A 13 -9.25 10.56 -13.04
N LEU A 14 -10.20 9.82 -12.48
CA LEU A 14 -11.33 10.40 -11.76
C LEU A 14 -10.89 11.08 -10.45
N ALA A 15 -9.96 10.49 -9.70
CA ALA A 15 -9.40 11.11 -8.50
C ALA A 15 -8.69 12.43 -8.82
N ALA A 16 -7.84 12.44 -9.85
CA ALA A 16 -7.13 13.63 -10.29
C ALA A 16 -8.11 14.70 -10.85
N ALA A 17 -9.10 14.29 -11.65
CA ALA A 17 -10.10 15.20 -12.20
C ALA A 17 -10.95 15.86 -11.11
N LEU A 18 -11.38 15.10 -10.10
CA LEU A 18 -12.14 15.66 -8.97
C LEU A 18 -11.28 16.63 -8.15
N ALA A 19 -10.04 16.27 -7.84
CA ALA A 19 -9.12 17.16 -7.13
C ALA A 19 -8.87 18.46 -7.90
N TYR A 20 -8.72 18.37 -9.23
CA TYR A 20 -8.57 19.52 -10.10
C TYR A 20 -9.85 20.39 -10.13
N ALA A 21 -11.03 19.79 -10.25
CA ALA A 21 -12.30 20.49 -10.24
C ALA A 21 -12.57 21.23 -8.91
N LEU A 22 -12.04 20.73 -7.80
CA LEU A 22 -12.09 21.37 -6.48
C LEU A 22 -11.02 22.47 -6.30
N GLY A 23 -10.16 22.69 -7.30
CA GLY A 23 -9.12 23.71 -7.24
C GLY A 23 -7.98 23.38 -6.28
N LEU A 24 -7.77 22.09 -5.97
CA LEU A 24 -6.69 21.67 -5.09
C LEU A 24 -5.33 21.81 -5.77
N THR A 25 -4.34 22.30 -5.03
CA THR A 25 -2.94 22.33 -5.46
C THR A 25 -2.42 20.90 -5.57
N TYR A 26 -1.61 20.61 -6.59
CA TYR A 26 -1.09 19.24 -6.83
C TYR A 26 -2.17 18.18 -7.08
N ALA A 27 -3.26 18.53 -7.75
CA ALA A 27 -4.41 17.65 -8.00
C ALA A 27 -4.04 16.28 -8.57
N ILE A 28 -2.97 16.20 -9.40
CA ILE A 28 -2.46 14.96 -9.97
C ILE A 28 -2.05 13.96 -8.87
N SER A 29 -1.57 14.44 -7.73
CA SER A 29 -1.16 13.60 -6.61
C SER A 29 -2.30 12.78 -6.03
N ALA A 30 -3.56 13.25 -6.11
CA ALA A 30 -4.72 12.43 -5.74
C ALA A 30 -4.83 11.15 -6.60
N GLY A 31 -4.52 11.26 -7.90
CA GLY A 31 -4.45 10.12 -8.80
C GLY A 31 -3.31 9.15 -8.44
N VAL A 32 -2.13 9.68 -8.13
CA VAL A 32 -0.99 8.86 -7.69
C VAL A 32 -1.33 8.13 -6.39
N ILE A 33 -1.96 8.82 -5.43
CA ILE A 33 -2.41 8.21 -4.18
C ILE A 33 -3.46 7.12 -4.44
N ALA A 34 -4.36 7.32 -5.41
CA ALA A 34 -5.33 6.31 -5.81
C ALA A 34 -4.64 5.04 -6.31
N ILE A 35 -3.65 5.13 -7.21
CA ILE A 35 -2.87 3.97 -7.68
C ILE A 35 -2.19 3.26 -6.52
N LEU A 36 -1.47 4.00 -5.67
CA LEU A 36 -0.75 3.45 -4.53
C LEU A 36 -1.70 2.84 -3.48
N SER A 37 -2.98 3.22 -3.49
CA SER A 37 -3.98 2.79 -2.51
C SER A 37 -4.81 1.60 -2.97
N ILE A 38 -4.74 1.20 -4.23
CA ILE A 38 -5.43 0.00 -4.72
C ILE A 38 -4.75 -1.25 -4.16
N SER A 39 -5.57 -2.11 -3.54
CA SER A 39 -5.15 -3.35 -2.87
C SER A 39 -5.77 -4.57 -3.56
N ASP A 40 -5.14 -5.72 -3.44
CA ASP A 40 -5.58 -6.94 -4.13
C ASP A 40 -6.77 -7.65 -3.44
N THR A 41 -7.11 -7.30 -2.19
CA THR A 41 -8.19 -7.96 -1.44
C THR A 41 -9.12 -6.97 -0.74
N ARG A 42 -10.43 -7.27 -0.72
CA ARG A 42 -11.46 -6.43 -0.06
C ARG A 42 -11.25 -6.29 1.45
N ARG A 43 -10.90 -7.37 2.13
CA ARG A 43 -10.81 -7.41 3.60
C ARG A 43 -9.63 -6.61 4.14
N SER A 44 -8.55 -6.53 3.36
CA SER A 44 -7.37 -5.72 3.71
C SER A 44 -7.58 -4.23 3.42
N THR A 45 -8.49 -3.87 2.51
CA THR A 45 -8.65 -2.51 1.99
C THR A 45 -9.03 -1.50 3.07
N ILE A 46 -10.01 -1.81 3.94
CA ILE A 46 -10.45 -0.89 5.00
C ILE A 46 -9.36 -0.71 6.06
N LYS A 47 -8.74 -1.83 6.49
CA LYS A 47 -7.63 -1.79 7.43
C LYS A 47 -6.46 -0.97 6.89
N GLN A 48 -6.11 -1.18 5.63
CA GLN A 48 -5.05 -0.43 4.95
C GLN A 48 -5.39 1.05 4.79
N ALA A 49 -6.64 1.39 4.44
CA ALA A 49 -7.09 2.78 4.36
C ALA A 49 -6.93 3.50 5.71
N TYR A 50 -7.32 2.85 6.81
CA TYR A 50 -7.13 3.39 8.15
C TYR A 50 -5.64 3.57 8.49
N GLN A 51 -4.80 2.56 8.23
CA GLN A 51 -3.36 2.64 8.48
C GLN A 51 -2.70 3.77 7.68
N ARG A 52 -3.09 3.94 6.42
CA ARG A 52 -2.61 5.03 5.55
C ARG A 52 -3.07 6.39 6.06
N PHE A 53 -4.32 6.50 6.51
CA PHE A 53 -4.84 7.75 7.07
C PHE A 53 -4.06 8.17 8.32
N MET A 54 -3.86 7.25 9.26
CA MET A 54 -3.07 7.51 10.46
C MET A 54 -1.61 7.86 10.13
N SER A 55 -1.03 7.13 9.17
CA SER A 55 0.31 7.39 8.68
C SER A 55 0.44 8.79 8.04
N THR A 56 -0.57 9.23 7.29
CA THR A 56 -0.59 10.56 6.67
C THR A 56 -0.68 11.67 7.72
N LEU A 57 -1.54 11.51 8.73
CA LEU A 57 -1.62 12.46 9.83
C LEU A 57 -0.28 12.57 10.58
N LEU A 58 0.34 11.43 10.87
CA LEU A 58 1.65 11.39 11.51
C LEU A 58 2.72 12.06 10.64
N ALA A 59 2.75 11.78 9.35
CA ALA A 59 3.70 12.36 8.41
C ALA A 59 3.56 13.87 8.30
N LEU A 60 2.33 14.38 8.16
CA LEU A 60 2.07 15.82 8.10
C LEU A 60 2.44 16.51 9.42
N ALA A 61 2.19 15.88 10.57
CA ALA A 61 2.60 16.41 11.88
C ALA A 61 4.13 16.48 12.01
N ILE A 62 4.83 15.36 11.78
CA ILE A 62 6.30 15.33 11.89
C ILE A 62 6.94 16.23 10.82
N GLY A 63 6.43 16.20 9.58
CA GLY A 63 6.94 17.02 8.48
C GLY A 63 6.77 18.51 8.73
N SER A 64 5.58 18.94 9.19
CA SER A 64 5.34 20.35 9.52
C SER A 64 6.22 20.82 10.67
N LEU A 65 6.46 20.00 11.71
CA LEU A 65 7.38 20.32 12.79
C LEU A 65 8.82 20.39 12.26
N ALA A 66 9.28 19.41 11.51
CA ALA A 66 10.64 19.38 10.98
C ALA A 66 10.92 20.63 10.13
N PHE A 67 10.01 20.99 9.22
CA PHE A 67 10.19 22.19 8.38
C PHE A 67 10.04 23.50 9.15
N SER A 68 9.22 23.55 10.17
CA SER A 68 9.08 24.74 11.01
C SER A 68 10.33 25.03 11.85
N PHE A 69 11.05 23.99 12.32
CA PHE A 69 12.24 24.17 13.15
C PHE A 69 13.55 24.23 12.35
N LEU A 70 13.66 23.45 11.27
CA LEU A 70 14.89 23.30 10.50
C LEU A 70 14.88 24.09 9.19
N GLY A 71 13.71 24.68 8.84
CA GLY A 71 13.50 25.34 7.56
C GLY A 71 13.24 24.37 6.41
N PHE A 72 12.93 24.93 5.24
CA PHE A 72 12.59 24.17 4.04
C PHE A 72 13.83 23.80 3.23
N ASN A 73 14.50 22.74 3.63
CA ASN A 73 15.72 22.25 3.00
C ASN A 73 15.80 20.72 3.01
N LEU A 74 16.75 20.16 2.23
CA LEU A 74 16.96 18.72 2.14
C LEU A 74 17.34 18.05 3.47
N TRP A 75 18.02 18.77 4.35
CA TRP A 75 18.37 18.24 5.68
C TRP A 75 17.12 18.05 6.54
N ALA A 76 16.20 19.01 6.50
CA ALA A 76 14.92 18.90 7.21
C ALA A 76 14.08 17.72 6.67
N LEU A 77 14.09 17.48 5.35
CA LEU A 77 13.49 16.29 4.76
C LEU A 77 14.16 15.00 5.26
N GLY A 78 15.49 14.99 5.35
CA GLY A 78 16.23 13.84 5.88
C GLY A 78 15.86 13.54 7.34
N VAL A 79 15.77 14.56 8.18
CA VAL A 79 15.34 14.45 9.59
C VAL A 79 13.89 13.98 9.67
N PHE A 80 12.99 14.53 8.84
CA PHE A 80 11.62 14.05 8.74
C PHE A 80 11.56 12.55 8.44
N ILE A 81 12.28 12.07 7.42
CA ILE A 81 12.28 10.64 7.04
C ILE A 81 12.84 9.79 8.17
N ALA A 82 13.96 10.23 8.79
CA ALA A 82 14.61 9.51 9.88
C ALA A 82 13.73 9.37 11.13
N LEU A 83 12.83 10.30 11.38
CA LEU A 83 11.87 10.25 12.49
C LEU A 83 10.58 9.53 12.10
N TYR A 84 10.02 9.87 10.94
CA TYR A 84 8.73 9.37 10.50
C TYR A 84 8.73 7.87 10.20
N VAL A 85 9.75 7.39 9.45
CA VAL A 85 9.78 5.98 9.01
C VAL A 85 9.83 5.02 10.19
N PRO A 86 10.74 5.16 11.19
CA PRO A 86 10.72 4.28 12.36
C PRO A 86 9.41 4.36 13.15
N CYS A 87 8.82 5.56 13.32
CA CYS A 87 7.53 5.71 13.99
C CYS A 87 6.42 4.97 13.26
N ALA A 88 6.37 5.08 11.92
CA ALA A 88 5.38 4.38 11.10
C ALA A 88 5.51 2.84 11.19
N PHE A 89 6.74 2.32 11.27
CA PHE A 89 7.00 0.90 11.48
C PHE A 89 6.57 0.44 12.87
N LEU A 90 6.92 1.18 13.93
CA LEU A 90 6.55 0.85 15.31
C LEU A 90 5.02 0.82 15.52
N LEU A 91 4.30 1.71 14.83
CA LEU A 91 2.84 1.78 14.90
C LEU A 91 2.12 0.80 13.94
N GLY A 92 2.87 0.08 13.09
CA GLY A 92 2.32 -0.82 12.08
C GLY A 92 1.62 -0.10 10.92
N TRP A 93 2.02 1.16 10.61
CA TRP A 93 1.44 1.99 9.55
C TRP A 93 2.35 2.14 8.32
N GLN A 94 3.25 1.20 8.12
CA GLN A 94 4.25 1.22 7.03
C GLN A 94 3.66 1.32 5.63
N ILE A 95 2.43 0.82 5.42
CA ILE A 95 1.71 0.90 4.14
C ILE A 95 1.46 2.35 3.70
N GLY A 96 1.39 3.29 4.65
CA GLY A 96 1.19 4.70 4.38
C GLY A 96 2.46 5.49 4.10
N ILE A 97 3.65 4.93 4.28
CA ILE A 97 4.93 5.67 4.16
C ILE A 97 5.05 6.33 2.78
N THR A 98 4.89 5.56 1.71
CA THR A 98 5.08 6.06 0.34
C THR A 98 4.11 7.20 -0.01
N PRO A 99 2.78 7.06 0.09
CA PRO A 99 1.87 8.15 -0.25
C PRO A 99 2.03 9.36 0.68
N SER A 100 2.29 9.15 1.96
CA SER A 100 2.43 10.26 2.92
C SER A 100 3.72 11.06 2.70
N THR A 101 4.81 10.40 2.30
CA THR A 101 6.07 11.10 1.97
C THR A 101 5.87 12.01 0.76
N VAL A 102 5.11 11.58 -0.26
CA VAL A 102 4.78 12.45 -1.42
C VAL A 102 4.06 13.72 -0.96
N LEU A 103 3.09 13.61 -0.07
CA LEU A 103 2.35 14.78 0.45
C LEU A 103 3.27 15.73 1.22
N VAL A 104 4.19 15.21 2.03
CA VAL A 104 5.15 16.04 2.77
C VAL A 104 6.16 16.73 1.84
N THR A 105 6.51 16.14 0.69
CA THR A 105 7.36 16.85 -0.28
C THR A 105 6.70 18.09 -0.88
N HIS A 106 5.37 18.17 -0.95
CA HIS A 106 4.67 19.38 -1.38
C HIS A 106 4.89 20.54 -0.39
N LEU A 107 4.95 20.25 0.93
CA LEU A 107 5.27 21.27 1.93
C LEU A 107 6.67 21.85 1.70
N LEU A 108 7.62 21.00 1.31
CA LEU A 108 8.97 21.43 0.99
C LEU A 108 9.02 22.29 -0.28
N ILE A 109 8.27 21.90 -1.33
CA ILE A 109 8.20 22.63 -2.60
C ILE A 109 7.55 24.00 -2.42
N GLU A 110 6.44 24.07 -1.68
CA GLU A 110 5.70 25.29 -1.38
C GLU A 110 6.39 26.16 -0.31
N GLN A 111 7.43 25.63 0.33
CA GLN A 111 8.12 26.29 1.44
C GLN A 111 7.15 26.82 2.52
N SER A 112 6.10 26.05 2.78
CA SER A 112 5.01 26.45 3.65
C SER A 112 4.47 25.28 4.45
N THR A 113 4.10 25.55 5.70
CA THR A 113 3.34 24.65 6.58
C THR A 113 2.00 25.28 6.98
N SER A 114 1.45 26.12 6.10
CA SER A 114 0.17 26.80 6.35
C SER A 114 -0.96 25.79 6.53
N ARG A 115 -1.96 26.14 7.36
CA ARG A 115 -3.14 25.29 7.58
C ARG A 115 -3.87 24.98 6.28
N GLY A 116 -3.91 25.96 5.35
CA GLY A 116 -4.54 25.76 4.05
C GLY A 116 -3.86 24.66 3.24
N LEU A 117 -2.52 24.66 3.21
CA LEU A 117 -1.75 23.62 2.52
C LEU A 117 -1.91 22.25 3.18
N LEU A 118 -1.86 22.17 4.51
CA LEU A 118 -2.08 20.91 5.23
C LEU A 118 -3.46 20.32 4.97
N LEU A 119 -4.50 21.16 4.92
CA LEU A 119 -5.85 20.74 4.56
C LEU A 119 -5.93 20.30 3.10
N ASN A 120 -5.22 20.97 2.19
CA ASN A 120 -5.11 20.55 0.79
C ASN A 120 -4.52 19.15 0.67
N GLU A 121 -3.40 18.89 1.36
CA GLU A 121 -2.74 17.57 1.34
C GLU A 121 -3.65 16.47 1.91
N LEU A 122 -4.37 16.78 2.99
CA LEU A 122 -5.34 15.85 3.56
C LEU A 122 -6.51 15.58 2.60
N ALA A 123 -7.00 16.61 1.89
CA ALA A 123 -8.05 16.47 0.89
C ALA A 123 -7.59 15.61 -0.30
N LEU A 124 -6.38 15.83 -0.82
CA LEU A 124 -5.77 14.99 -1.87
C LEU A 124 -5.70 13.52 -1.46
N PHE A 125 -5.27 13.28 -0.21
CA PHE A 125 -5.22 11.94 0.36
C PHE A 125 -6.61 11.30 0.43
N LEU A 126 -7.60 12.01 0.96
CA LEU A 126 -8.96 11.50 1.11
C LEU A 126 -9.59 11.19 -0.26
N ILE A 127 -9.44 12.07 -1.24
CA ILE A 127 -9.95 11.86 -2.60
C ILE A 127 -9.29 10.61 -3.21
N GLY A 128 -7.96 10.55 -3.23
CA GLY A 128 -7.22 9.43 -3.81
C GLY A 128 -7.59 8.09 -3.16
N THR A 129 -7.64 8.05 -1.82
CA THR A 129 -7.98 6.85 -1.08
C THR A 129 -9.44 6.45 -1.28
N SER A 130 -10.39 7.40 -1.38
CA SER A 130 -11.80 7.12 -1.64
C SER A 130 -12.02 6.48 -3.01
N PHE A 131 -11.38 7.00 -4.07
CA PHE A 131 -11.47 6.39 -5.39
C PHE A 131 -10.80 5.02 -5.45
N ALA A 132 -9.69 4.81 -4.73
CA ALA A 132 -9.08 3.51 -4.59
C ALA A 132 -10.02 2.51 -3.88
N LEU A 133 -10.69 2.95 -2.81
CA LEU A 133 -11.65 2.14 -2.08
C LEU A 133 -12.83 1.75 -2.97
N LEU A 134 -13.41 2.70 -3.70
CA LEU A 134 -14.48 2.45 -4.67
C LEU A 134 -14.05 1.45 -5.75
N ALA A 135 -12.87 1.64 -6.34
CA ALA A 135 -12.32 0.71 -7.33
C ALA A 135 -12.14 -0.70 -6.75
N ASN A 136 -11.72 -0.83 -5.50
CA ASN A 136 -11.55 -2.10 -4.82
C ASN A 136 -12.88 -2.79 -4.48
N LEU A 137 -13.93 -2.02 -4.14
CA LEU A 137 -15.27 -2.58 -3.88
C LEU A 137 -15.88 -3.23 -5.12
N TYR A 138 -15.61 -2.69 -6.31
CA TYR A 138 -16.08 -3.21 -7.59
C TYR A 138 -15.20 -4.33 -8.17
N MET A 139 -14.09 -4.70 -7.52
CA MET A 139 -13.30 -5.86 -7.94
C MET A 139 -13.99 -7.15 -7.50
N PRO A 140 -14.22 -8.11 -8.44
CA PRO A 140 -14.47 -9.48 -8.02
C PRO A 140 -13.24 -9.95 -7.24
N SER A 141 -13.45 -10.37 -6.00
CA SER A 141 -12.33 -10.88 -5.20
C SER A 141 -11.87 -12.20 -5.81
N ASN A 142 -10.64 -12.28 -6.24
CA ASN A 142 -9.98 -13.55 -6.56
C ASN A 142 -9.68 -14.37 -5.28
N GLN A 143 -10.42 -14.06 -4.20
CA GLN A 143 -10.25 -14.74 -2.92
C GLN A 143 -10.44 -16.25 -3.08
N ALA A 144 -11.46 -16.66 -3.83
CA ALA A 144 -11.72 -18.08 -4.09
C ALA A 144 -10.58 -18.77 -4.86
N ALA A 145 -9.94 -18.07 -5.79
CA ALA A 145 -8.77 -18.61 -6.50
C ALA A 145 -7.53 -18.66 -5.58
N ILE A 146 -7.33 -17.64 -4.74
CA ILE A 146 -6.23 -17.63 -3.77
C ILE A 146 -6.43 -18.72 -2.72
N ASP A 147 -7.64 -18.87 -2.18
CA ASP A 147 -7.97 -19.90 -1.21
C ASP A 147 -7.79 -21.30 -1.82
N HIS A 148 -8.23 -21.49 -3.07
CA HIS A 148 -8.00 -22.75 -3.79
C HIS A 148 -6.51 -23.07 -3.98
N TYR A 149 -5.68 -22.10 -4.38
CA TYR A 149 -4.22 -22.30 -4.49
C TYR A 149 -3.58 -22.54 -3.12
N HIS A 150 -4.06 -21.90 -2.07
CA HIS A 150 -3.60 -22.14 -0.71
C HIS A 150 -3.88 -23.58 -0.27
N ASP A 151 -5.09 -24.06 -0.49
CA ASP A 151 -5.49 -25.44 -0.17
C ASP A 151 -4.67 -26.47 -0.97
N VAL A 152 -4.43 -26.22 -2.26
CA VAL A 152 -3.60 -27.09 -3.11
C VAL A 152 -2.16 -27.14 -2.60
N VAL A 153 -1.57 -25.99 -2.28
CA VAL A 153 -0.19 -25.93 -1.74
C VAL A 153 -0.09 -26.61 -0.38
N GLU A 154 -1.08 -26.39 0.50
CA GLU A 154 -1.12 -27.01 1.81
C GLU A 154 -1.25 -28.54 1.72
N ASP A 155 -2.10 -29.06 0.81
CA ASP A 155 -2.27 -30.50 0.59
C ASP A 155 -0.99 -31.14 0.00
N GLN A 156 -0.34 -30.48 -0.94
CA GLN A 156 0.95 -30.91 -1.46
C GLN A 156 2.05 -30.92 -0.40
N LEU A 157 2.10 -29.88 0.43
CA LEU A 157 3.05 -29.79 1.54
C LEU A 157 2.84 -30.92 2.55
N LYS A 158 1.57 -31.20 2.91
CA LYS A 158 1.22 -32.34 3.78
C LYS A 158 1.67 -33.67 3.20
N LYS A 159 1.48 -33.88 1.88
CA LYS A 159 1.93 -35.09 1.18
C LYS A 159 3.46 -35.24 1.21
N ILE A 160 4.19 -34.13 0.94
CA ILE A 160 5.65 -34.13 0.98
C ILE A 160 6.16 -34.44 2.40
N LEU A 161 5.62 -33.74 3.41
CA LEU A 161 5.99 -33.97 4.81
C LEU A 161 5.64 -35.37 5.30
N GLY A 162 4.48 -35.90 4.90
CA GLY A 162 4.08 -37.28 5.22
C GLY A 162 5.07 -38.31 4.65
N ARG A 163 5.48 -38.13 3.38
CA ARG A 163 6.51 -39.01 2.76
C ARG A 163 7.89 -38.87 3.40
N PHE A 164 8.25 -37.65 3.79
CA PHE A 164 9.50 -37.40 4.52
C PHE A 164 9.50 -38.11 5.88
N ALA A 165 8.39 -38.07 6.60
CA ALA A 165 8.20 -38.75 7.86
C ALA A 165 8.28 -40.29 7.69
N GLU A 166 7.66 -40.82 6.61
CA GLU A 166 7.71 -42.24 6.27
C GLU A 166 9.14 -42.69 5.87
N PHE A 167 9.84 -41.83 5.10
CA PHE A 167 11.26 -42.07 4.76
C PHE A 167 12.15 -42.14 6.02
N LEU A 168 11.98 -41.18 6.95
CA LEU A 168 12.73 -41.18 8.20
C LEU A 168 12.38 -42.35 9.12
N GLY A 169 11.11 -42.80 9.08
CA GLY A 169 10.62 -43.90 9.91
C GLY A 169 10.98 -45.28 9.39
N LYS A 170 11.09 -45.48 8.08
CA LYS A 170 11.35 -46.78 7.44
C LYS A 170 12.77 -46.95 6.91
N GLY A 171 13.59 -45.91 6.85
CA GLY A 171 14.97 -45.96 6.37
C GLY A 171 15.14 -46.38 4.90
N ASP A 172 14.05 -46.39 4.12
CA ASP A 172 14.03 -46.86 2.73
C ASP A 172 14.09 -45.67 1.76
N GLY A 173 15.32 -45.41 1.28
CA GLY A 173 15.66 -44.30 0.38
C GLY A 173 15.27 -44.53 -1.09
N ARG A 174 14.06 -44.99 -1.39
CA ARG A 174 13.59 -45.02 -2.77
C ARG A 174 13.28 -43.58 -3.25
N ASN A 175 14.21 -43.09 -4.03
CA ASN A 175 14.09 -41.86 -4.80
C ASN A 175 13.00 -42.05 -5.85
N ASP A 176 11.78 -41.59 -5.54
CA ASP A 176 10.65 -41.70 -6.46
C ASP A 176 10.72 -40.52 -7.47
N ALA A 177 11.49 -40.77 -8.54
CA ALA A 177 11.67 -39.82 -9.67
C ALA A 177 10.34 -39.38 -10.33
N ARG A 178 9.20 -40.03 -9.99
CA ARG A 178 7.87 -39.64 -10.46
C ARG A 178 7.36 -38.37 -9.80
N LEU A 179 7.77 -38.08 -8.58
CA LEU A 179 7.34 -36.90 -7.85
C LEU A 179 7.91 -35.60 -8.42
N ILE A 180 9.14 -35.65 -8.93
CA ILE A 180 9.78 -34.48 -9.54
C ILE A 180 9.08 -34.10 -10.86
N LYS A 181 8.49 -35.10 -11.54
CA LYS A 181 7.81 -34.93 -12.83
C LYS A 181 6.37 -34.43 -12.72
N GLU A 182 5.74 -34.50 -11.55
CA GLU A 182 4.40 -33.95 -11.27
C GLU A 182 4.44 -32.50 -10.72
N LEU A 183 5.64 -31.97 -10.46
CA LEU A 183 5.87 -30.62 -9.94
C LEU A 183 6.27 -29.62 -11.04
N ASP A 184 6.60 -30.10 -12.27
CA ASP A 184 6.79 -29.30 -13.48
C ASP A 184 5.45 -29.13 -14.25
#